data_6c9d4a9207419622bd37c1a436cbd078
#
_entry.id   6c9d4a9207419622bd37c1a436cbd078
#
_cell.length_a   1.000
_cell.length_b   1.000
_cell.length_c   1.000
_cell.angle_alpha   90.00
_cell.angle_beta   90.00
_cell.angle_gamma   90.00
#
_symmetry.space_group_name_H-M   'P 1'
#
loop_
_entity.id
_entity.type
_entity.pdbx_description
1 polymer ?
#
loop_
_entity_poly.entity_id
_entity_poly.type
_entity_poly.pdbx_seq_one_letter_code
_entity_poly.pdbx_strand_id
1 'polypeptide(L)'
;MATAGAQSPTEYMVHHLTHNSSGKMSSIVDFSVINYDTVVFSVLLLLVSLWLLYMAAKKATNGVPGKWQCAVEMVVDMVEEQSKSIVHGDRSFIAPCALTVFVWVILMNAIDLIPVDLLPAIASLFGVHYLRPLPTADLNGTLGISVSVLVLCIYYSLKIKGAGGFIHELFTAPFGNNILLWPFNLALNLIEYLAKTVSLGMRLFGNMYAGELLFFLIALLGGYALSFGVVGGSLSVLGQVVAGLCWWLFHILIVLLQAFIMMMLTLVYLGQAHDVH
;
A
#
# COMPACT_ATOMS: atom_id res chain seq x y z
N MET A 1 -0.77 -18.18 -36.34
CA MET A 1 -0.36 -16.76 -36.25
C MET A 1 -1.63 -15.92 -36.30
N ALA A 2 -2.22 -15.63 -35.16
CA ALA A 2 -3.35 -14.72 -35.09
C ALA A 2 -2.78 -13.30 -35.25
N THR A 3 -3.25 -12.59 -36.24
CA THR A 3 -3.01 -11.17 -36.45
C THR A 3 -3.44 -10.43 -35.18
N ALA A 4 -2.46 -9.94 -34.41
CA ALA A 4 -2.72 -8.97 -33.35
C ALA A 4 -3.30 -7.74 -34.03
N GLY A 5 -4.63 -7.64 -34.12
CA GLY A 5 -5.32 -6.43 -34.46
C GLY A 5 -4.90 -5.38 -33.44
N ALA A 6 -4.47 -4.22 -33.93
CA ALA A 6 -4.06 -3.09 -33.07
C ALA A 6 -5.23 -2.79 -32.12
N GLN A 7 -5.11 -3.22 -30.87
CA GLN A 7 -6.09 -2.88 -29.83
C GLN A 7 -6.17 -1.37 -29.72
N SER A 8 -7.36 -0.85 -29.56
CA SER A 8 -7.50 0.60 -29.31
C SER A 8 -6.82 0.93 -27.96
N PRO A 9 -6.30 2.16 -27.75
CA PRO A 9 -5.70 2.55 -26.46
C PRO A 9 -6.62 2.27 -25.28
N THR A 10 -7.90 2.45 -25.47
CA THR A 10 -8.92 2.21 -24.46
C THR A 10 -9.07 0.72 -24.15
N GLU A 11 -9.06 -0.14 -25.16
CA GLU A 11 -9.13 -1.59 -24.98
C GLU A 11 -7.90 -2.13 -24.26
N TYR A 12 -6.70 -1.64 -24.61
CA TYR A 12 -5.46 -1.98 -23.94
C TYR A 12 -5.52 -1.61 -22.44
N MET A 13 -5.89 -0.37 -22.12
CA MET A 13 -6.02 0.08 -20.73
C MET A 13 -7.09 -0.71 -19.95
N VAL A 14 -8.27 -0.90 -20.54
CA VAL A 14 -9.35 -1.65 -19.89
C VAL A 14 -8.92 -3.09 -19.61
N HIS A 15 -8.23 -3.74 -20.54
CA HIS A 15 -7.74 -5.10 -20.37
C HIS A 15 -6.80 -5.24 -19.15
N HIS A 16 -5.84 -4.31 -19.00
CA HIS A 16 -4.85 -4.35 -17.90
C HIS A 16 -5.41 -3.87 -16.56
N LEU A 17 -6.43 -3.00 -16.58
CA LEU A 17 -7.08 -2.50 -15.36
C LEU A 17 -8.22 -3.39 -14.85
N THR A 18 -8.55 -4.46 -15.58
CA THR A 18 -9.63 -5.38 -15.18
C THR A 18 -9.11 -6.41 -14.19
N HIS A 19 -9.76 -6.51 -13.05
CA HIS A 19 -9.48 -7.53 -12.02
C HIS A 19 -10.14 -8.87 -12.34
N ASN A 20 -9.52 -9.95 -11.88
CA ASN A 20 -10.16 -11.25 -11.78
C ASN A 20 -11.02 -11.29 -10.51
N SER A 21 -12.30 -10.95 -10.66
CA SER A 21 -13.23 -10.74 -9.55
C SER A 21 -14.33 -11.80 -9.49
N SER A 22 -14.90 -12.01 -8.30
CA SER A 22 -16.04 -12.93 -8.07
C SER A 22 -17.33 -12.49 -8.75
N GLY A 23 -17.45 -11.25 -9.20
CA GLY A 23 -18.64 -10.67 -9.84
C GLY A 23 -18.35 -9.32 -10.47
N LYS A 24 -19.38 -8.71 -11.08
CA LYS A 24 -19.26 -7.36 -11.62
C LYS A 24 -19.45 -6.36 -10.48
N MET A 25 -18.50 -5.43 -10.34
CA MET A 25 -18.64 -4.32 -9.40
C MET A 25 -19.80 -3.40 -9.79
N SER A 26 -20.66 -3.06 -8.84
CA SER A 26 -21.78 -2.13 -9.02
C SER A 26 -21.37 -0.68 -8.71
N SER A 27 -20.30 -0.49 -7.92
CA SER A 27 -19.78 0.81 -7.50
C SER A 27 -18.25 0.75 -7.39
N ILE A 28 -17.60 1.91 -7.23
CA ILE A 28 -16.13 2.03 -7.09
C ILE A 28 -15.62 1.28 -5.85
N VAL A 29 -16.41 1.24 -4.79
CA VAL A 29 -16.18 0.45 -3.58
C VAL A 29 -17.35 -0.52 -3.44
N ASP A 30 -17.09 -1.81 -3.57
CA ASP A 30 -18.09 -2.86 -3.46
C ASP A 30 -17.52 -4.03 -2.67
N PHE A 31 -17.84 -4.07 -1.38
CA PHE A 31 -17.38 -5.13 -0.47
C PHE A 31 -18.06 -6.49 -0.71
N SER A 32 -19.06 -6.55 -1.58
CA SER A 32 -19.68 -7.83 -1.98
C SER A 32 -18.87 -8.58 -3.03
N VAL A 33 -17.95 -7.89 -3.72
CA VAL A 33 -17.09 -8.44 -4.77
C VAL A 33 -15.67 -8.61 -4.24
N ILE A 34 -15.14 -9.82 -4.36
CA ILE A 34 -13.76 -10.14 -3.98
C ILE A 34 -12.90 -10.17 -5.24
N ASN A 35 -11.85 -9.36 -5.26
CA ASN A 35 -10.82 -9.40 -6.29
C ASN A 35 -9.78 -10.46 -5.90
N TYR A 36 -9.81 -11.60 -6.57
CA TYR A 36 -8.94 -12.75 -6.23
C TYR A 36 -7.47 -12.43 -6.42
N ASP A 37 -7.12 -11.69 -7.47
CA ASP A 37 -5.77 -11.24 -7.75
C ASP A 37 -5.21 -10.36 -6.61
N THR A 38 -5.97 -9.35 -6.15
CA THR A 38 -5.61 -8.50 -5.01
C THR A 38 -5.33 -9.32 -3.75
N VAL A 39 -6.24 -10.25 -3.40
CA VAL A 39 -6.09 -11.07 -2.19
C VAL A 39 -4.90 -12.01 -2.30
N VAL A 40 -4.75 -12.72 -3.42
CA VAL A 40 -3.66 -13.69 -3.61
C VAL A 40 -2.30 -12.99 -3.57
N PHE A 41 -2.12 -11.89 -4.31
CA PHE A 41 -0.84 -11.17 -4.31
C PHE A 41 -0.55 -10.49 -2.97
N SER A 42 -1.54 -9.91 -2.32
CA SER A 42 -1.39 -9.30 -0.99
C SER A 42 -0.91 -10.33 0.04
N VAL A 43 -1.56 -11.50 0.12
CA VAL A 43 -1.17 -12.57 1.05
C VAL A 43 0.18 -13.18 0.68
N LEU A 44 0.43 -13.43 -0.60
CA LEU A 44 1.72 -13.95 -1.08
C LEU A 44 2.86 -13.03 -0.66
N LEU A 45 2.71 -11.72 -0.87
CA LEU A 45 3.75 -10.73 -0.53
C LEU A 45 3.91 -10.55 0.98
N LEU A 46 2.84 -10.72 1.76
CA LEU A 46 2.94 -10.78 3.23
C LEU A 46 3.78 -11.99 3.65
N LEU A 47 3.53 -13.17 3.09
CA LEU A 47 4.30 -14.38 3.40
C LEU A 47 5.77 -14.22 2.97
N VAL A 48 6.02 -13.61 1.80
CA VAL A 48 7.38 -13.31 1.34
C VAL A 48 8.08 -12.32 2.28
N SER A 49 7.39 -11.26 2.75
CA SER A 49 7.96 -10.30 3.69
C SER A 49 8.35 -10.97 5.01
N LEU A 50 7.46 -11.78 5.57
CA LEU A 50 7.73 -12.55 6.79
C LEU A 50 8.88 -13.55 6.61
N TRP A 51 8.93 -14.22 5.47
CA TRP A 51 10.02 -15.15 5.14
C TRP A 51 11.37 -14.43 5.02
N LEU A 52 11.42 -13.25 4.37
CA LEU A 52 12.63 -12.44 4.27
C LEU A 52 13.13 -11.98 5.64
N LEU A 53 12.24 -11.48 6.49
CA LEU A 53 12.55 -11.08 7.86
C LEU A 53 13.03 -12.28 8.70
N TYR A 54 12.36 -13.43 8.58
CA TYR A 54 12.78 -14.66 9.25
C TYR A 54 14.16 -15.13 8.81
N MET A 55 14.44 -15.09 7.50
CA MET A 55 15.77 -15.46 6.97
C MET A 55 16.86 -14.52 7.47
N ALA A 56 16.59 -13.23 7.54
CA ALA A 56 17.50 -12.24 8.09
C ALA A 56 17.79 -12.50 9.57
N ALA A 57 16.76 -12.73 10.37
CA ALA A 57 16.89 -13.05 11.80
C ALA A 57 17.68 -14.34 12.05
N LYS A 58 17.40 -15.40 11.26
CA LYS A 58 18.09 -16.70 11.40
C LYS A 58 19.58 -16.63 11.05
N LYS A 59 19.96 -15.75 10.12
CA LYS A 59 21.35 -15.60 9.68
C LYS A 59 22.11 -14.49 10.40
N ALA A 60 21.46 -13.79 11.35
CA ALA A 60 22.10 -12.73 12.12
C ALA A 60 23.24 -13.29 12.99
N THR A 61 24.39 -12.63 12.94
CA THR A 61 25.60 -12.98 13.68
C THR A 61 26.03 -11.80 14.54
N ASN A 62 26.63 -12.09 15.71
CA ASN A 62 27.17 -11.07 16.62
C ASN A 62 28.54 -10.48 16.17
N GLY A 63 29.08 -10.95 15.04
CA GLY A 63 30.33 -10.47 14.46
C GLY A 63 30.12 -9.31 13.49
N VAL A 64 31.10 -9.07 12.62
CA VAL A 64 31.00 -8.06 11.56
C VAL A 64 29.88 -8.46 10.59
N PRO A 65 28.82 -7.64 10.45
CA PRO A 65 27.67 -7.99 9.63
C PRO A 65 28.01 -8.04 8.15
N GLY A 66 27.50 -9.03 7.44
CA GLY A 66 27.55 -9.06 5.97
C GLY A 66 26.68 -7.95 5.38
N LYS A 67 26.90 -7.61 4.09
CA LYS A 67 26.16 -6.51 3.40
C LYS A 67 24.63 -6.64 3.51
N TRP A 68 24.10 -7.86 3.39
CA TRP A 68 22.67 -8.12 3.53
C TRP A 68 22.18 -7.90 4.96
N GLN A 69 22.90 -8.42 5.94
CA GLN A 69 22.58 -8.24 7.36
C GLN A 69 22.62 -6.76 7.73
N CYS A 70 23.66 -6.02 7.30
CA CYS A 70 23.76 -4.58 7.54
C CYS A 70 22.56 -3.80 6.96
N ALA A 71 22.11 -4.14 5.75
CA ALA A 71 20.94 -3.50 5.14
C ALA A 71 19.65 -3.75 5.96
N VAL A 72 19.45 -4.98 6.44
CA VAL A 72 18.27 -5.30 7.26
C VAL A 72 18.38 -4.64 8.64
N GLU A 73 19.54 -4.65 9.28
CA GLU A 73 19.77 -3.97 10.56
C GLU A 73 19.49 -2.47 10.47
N MET A 74 19.94 -1.78 9.40
CA MET A 74 19.61 -0.36 9.19
C MET A 74 18.10 -0.10 9.12
N VAL A 75 17.35 -0.99 8.48
CA VAL A 75 15.87 -0.85 8.42
C VAL A 75 15.26 -1.11 9.80
N VAL A 76 15.72 -2.12 10.52
CA VAL A 76 15.24 -2.43 11.88
C VAL A 76 15.53 -1.26 12.82
N ASP A 77 16.77 -0.73 12.80
CA ASP A 77 17.18 0.40 13.64
C ASP A 77 16.34 1.65 13.32
N MET A 78 16.11 1.95 12.05
CA MET A 78 15.22 3.04 11.64
C MET A 78 13.82 2.90 12.22
N VAL A 79 13.20 1.71 12.11
CA VAL A 79 11.86 1.47 12.66
C VAL A 79 11.85 1.53 14.18
N GLU A 80 12.88 0.99 14.82
CA GLU A 80 13.02 1.02 16.28
C GLU A 80 13.18 2.45 16.82
N GLU A 81 13.98 3.31 16.16
CA GLU A 81 14.11 4.73 16.51
C GLU A 81 12.78 5.47 16.37
N GLN A 82 12.06 5.26 15.27
CA GLN A 82 10.75 5.89 15.07
C GLN A 82 9.74 5.38 16.12
N SER A 83 9.76 4.08 16.42
CA SER A 83 8.91 3.51 17.46
C SER A 83 9.22 4.08 18.85
N LYS A 84 10.50 4.31 19.19
CA LYS A 84 10.92 4.93 20.46
C LYS A 84 10.48 6.38 20.58
N SER A 85 10.48 7.11 19.48
CA SER A 85 10.09 8.52 19.48
C SER A 85 8.58 8.74 19.62
N ILE A 86 7.76 7.76 19.20
CA ILE A 86 6.30 7.90 19.13
C ILE A 86 5.60 7.16 20.27
N VAL A 87 6.05 5.93 20.59
CA VAL A 87 5.36 5.06 21.55
C VAL A 87 6.08 5.08 22.90
N HIS A 88 5.43 5.65 23.91
CA HIS A 88 5.98 5.79 25.27
C HIS A 88 5.64 4.60 26.18
N GLY A 89 5.11 3.49 25.64
CA GLY A 89 4.71 2.29 26.36
C GLY A 89 5.43 1.02 25.92
N ASP A 90 4.75 -0.13 26.08
CA ASP A 90 5.26 -1.44 25.63
C ASP A 90 5.28 -1.51 24.10
N ARG A 91 6.48 -1.61 23.55
CA ARG A 91 6.76 -1.65 22.11
C ARG A 91 7.02 -3.04 21.57
N SER A 92 6.95 -4.07 22.43
CA SER A 92 7.35 -5.44 22.07
C SER A 92 6.60 -6.01 20.84
N PHE A 93 5.35 -5.58 20.66
CA PHE A 93 4.54 -5.94 19.49
C PHE A 93 4.53 -4.82 18.42
N ILE A 94 4.49 -3.55 18.83
CA ILE A 94 4.26 -2.42 17.93
C ILE A 94 5.41 -2.23 16.94
N ALA A 95 6.66 -2.31 17.42
CA ALA A 95 7.83 -2.17 16.56
C ALA A 95 7.94 -3.29 15.50
N PRO A 96 7.81 -4.60 15.85
CA PRO A 96 7.76 -5.66 14.83
C PRO A 96 6.57 -5.56 13.88
N CYS A 97 5.41 -5.13 14.36
CA CYS A 97 4.24 -4.89 13.51
C CYS A 97 4.52 -3.79 12.47
N ALA A 98 5.06 -2.65 12.91
CA ALA A 98 5.43 -1.54 12.04
C ALA A 98 6.49 -1.94 11.01
N LEU A 99 7.50 -2.72 11.41
CA LEU A 99 8.50 -3.29 10.51
C LEU A 99 7.85 -4.20 9.46
N THR A 100 6.95 -5.06 9.86
CA THR A 100 6.22 -5.96 8.94
C THR A 100 5.40 -5.16 7.94
N VAL A 101 4.65 -4.15 8.40
CA VAL A 101 3.86 -3.25 7.54
C VAL A 101 4.78 -2.53 6.55
N PHE A 102 5.92 -2.01 7.00
CA PHE A 102 6.89 -1.32 6.14
C PHE A 102 7.39 -2.22 5.01
N VAL A 103 7.91 -3.40 5.34
CA VAL A 103 8.44 -4.34 4.34
C VAL A 103 7.34 -4.84 3.41
N TRP A 104 6.18 -5.15 3.95
CA TRP A 104 5.04 -5.63 3.16
C TRP A 104 4.56 -4.58 2.15
N VAL A 105 4.40 -3.32 2.56
CA VAL A 105 3.98 -2.23 1.67
C VAL A 105 5.06 -1.94 0.62
N ILE A 106 6.35 -1.99 0.97
CA ILE A 106 7.42 -1.89 -0.04
C ILE A 106 7.25 -2.96 -1.10
N LEU A 107 7.08 -4.23 -0.70
CA LEU A 107 6.97 -5.32 -1.66
C LEU A 107 5.72 -5.21 -2.51
N MET A 108 4.56 -4.82 -1.94
CA MET A 108 3.34 -4.59 -2.69
C MET A 108 3.51 -3.50 -3.77
N ASN A 109 4.13 -2.39 -3.40
CA ASN A 109 4.32 -1.27 -4.31
C ASN A 109 5.46 -1.50 -5.31
N ALA A 110 6.48 -2.29 -4.93
CA ALA A 110 7.61 -2.60 -5.81
C ALA A 110 7.22 -3.44 -7.04
N ILE A 111 6.10 -4.14 -7.00
CA ILE A 111 5.56 -4.84 -8.18
C ILE A 111 5.30 -3.87 -9.34
N ASP A 112 4.89 -2.66 -9.07
CA ASP A 112 4.62 -1.62 -10.08
C ASP A 112 5.89 -1.16 -10.83
N LEU A 113 7.08 -1.46 -10.30
CA LEU A 113 8.35 -1.21 -10.98
C LEU A 113 8.67 -2.26 -12.05
N ILE A 114 7.95 -3.37 -12.07
CA ILE A 114 8.08 -4.43 -13.08
C ILE A 114 7.31 -3.98 -14.34
N PRO A 115 7.83 -4.24 -15.55
CA PRO A 115 7.09 -3.91 -16.77
C PRO A 115 5.67 -4.46 -16.76
N VAL A 116 4.70 -3.60 -17.06
CA VAL A 116 3.26 -3.86 -16.93
C VAL A 116 2.81 -5.14 -17.66
N ASP A 117 3.39 -5.41 -18.83
CA ASP A 117 3.03 -6.57 -19.65
C ASP A 117 3.66 -7.89 -19.20
N LEU A 118 4.71 -7.84 -18.34
CA LEU A 118 5.50 -9.02 -18.03
C LEU A 118 4.71 -10.07 -17.21
N LEU A 119 4.07 -9.64 -16.13
CA LEU A 119 3.34 -10.53 -15.25
C LEU A 119 2.06 -11.09 -15.91
N PRO A 120 1.24 -10.29 -16.62
CA PRO A 120 0.12 -10.80 -17.40
C PRO A 120 0.57 -11.76 -18.52
N ALA A 121 1.69 -11.48 -19.21
CA ALA A 121 2.23 -12.37 -20.24
C ALA A 121 2.63 -13.74 -19.66
N ILE A 122 3.26 -13.78 -18.49
CA ILE A 122 3.58 -15.03 -17.79
C ILE A 122 2.28 -15.75 -17.37
N ALA A 123 1.31 -15.03 -16.82
CA ALA A 123 0.04 -15.60 -16.37
C ALA A 123 -0.78 -16.21 -17.52
N SER A 124 -0.71 -15.60 -18.71
CA SER A 124 -1.37 -16.10 -19.91
C SER A 124 -0.88 -17.51 -20.33
N LEU A 125 0.38 -17.85 -20.04
CA LEU A 125 0.94 -19.21 -20.27
C LEU A 125 0.27 -20.27 -19.38
N PHE A 126 -0.29 -19.85 -18.23
CA PHE A 126 -1.04 -20.69 -17.30
C PHE A 126 -2.56 -20.61 -17.50
N GLY A 127 -3.03 -19.96 -18.57
CA GLY A 127 -4.46 -19.83 -18.89
C GLY A 127 -5.20 -18.73 -18.12
N VAL A 128 -4.48 -17.85 -17.41
CA VAL A 128 -5.06 -16.68 -16.73
C VAL A 128 -5.01 -15.50 -17.68
N HIS A 129 -6.18 -15.08 -18.18
CA HIS A 129 -6.29 -14.01 -19.20
C HIS A 129 -6.34 -12.61 -18.60
N TYR A 130 -6.81 -12.46 -17.36
CA TYR A 130 -6.89 -11.19 -16.64
C TYR A 130 -6.12 -11.32 -15.36
N LEU A 131 -5.08 -10.53 -15.21
CA LEU A 131 -4.26 -10.46 -14.01
C LEU A 131 -3.84 -9.03 -13.75
N ARG A 132 -4.24 -8.50 -12.61
CA ARG A 132 -3.75 -7.22 -12.08
C ARG A 132 -2.94 -7.47 -10.81
N PRO A 133 -1.61 -7.55 -10.92
CA PRO A 133 -0.76 -8.01 -9.81
C PRO A 133 -0.52 -6.96 -8.72
N LEU A 134 -1.05 -5.73 -8.87
CA LEU A 134 -0.82 -4.61 -7.96
C LEU A 134 -1.95 -4.50 -6.91
N PRO A 135 -1.79 -5.06 -5.68
CA PRO A 135 -2.85 -5.06 -4.67
C PRO A 135 -3.19 -3.65 -4.16
N THR A 136 -2.22 -2.74 -4.18
CA THR A 136 -2.36 -1.37 -3.69
C THR A 136 -3.05 -0.43 -4.68
N ALA A 137 -3.26 -0.87 -5.93
CA ALA A 137 -4.10 -0.16 -6.90
C ALA A 137 -5.58 -0.61 -6.87
N ASP A 138 -5.95 -1.45 -5.90
CA ASP A 138 -7.33 -1.81 -5.61
C ASP A 138 -7.83 -1.06 -4.36
N LEU A 139 -8.88 -0.27 -4.52
CA LEU A 139 -9.45 0.53 -3.43
C LEU A 139 -10.04 -0.34 -2.32
N ASN A 140 -10.66 -1.48 -2.64
CA ASN A 140 -11.17 -2.43 -1.64
C ASN A 140 -10.02 -3.01 -0.80
N GLY A 141 -8.90 -3.37 -1.44
CA GLY A 141 -7.70 -3.88 -0.78
C GLY A 141 -7.06 -2.86 0.16
N THR A 142 -6.84 -1.64 -0.32
CA THR A 142 -6.21 -0.57 0.49
C THR A 142 -7.09 -0.08 1.64
N LEU A 143 -8.40 0.01 1.44
CA LEU A 143 -9.34 0.27 2.54
C LEU A 143 -9.38 -0.89 3.54
N GLY A 144 -9.29 -2.13 3.09
CA GLY A 144 -9.18 -3.30 3.97
C GLY A 144 -7.95 -3.24 4.87
N ILE A 145 -6.78 -2.84 4.34
CA ILE A 145 -5.55 -2.64 5.12
C ILE A 145 -5.75 -1.51 6.15
N SER A 146 -6.31 -0.38 5.74
CA SER A 146 -6.50 0.76 6.66
C SER A 146 -7.52 0.46 7.77
N VAL A 147 -8.59 -0.28 7.46
CA VAL A 147 -9.55 -0.77 8.46
C VAL A 147 -8.87 -1.74 9.44
N SER A 148 -7.97 -2.61 8.95
CA SER A 148 -7.20 -3.51 9.81
C SER A 148 -6.32 -2.75 10.82
N VAL A 149 -5.68 -1.66 10.38
CA VAL A 149 -4.92 -0.77 11.27
C VAL A 149 -5.83 -0.09 12.29
N LEU A 150 -7.03 0.35 11.89
CA LEU A 150 -8.02 0.91 12.82
C LEU A 150 -8.46 -0.11 13.88
N VAL A 151 -8.75 -1.35 13.46
CA VAL A 151 -9.13 -2.44 14.38
C VAL A 151 -8.01 -2.72 15.38
N LEU A 152 -6.76 -2.74 14.92
CA LEU A 152 -5.60 -2.87 15.83
C LEU A 152 -5.50 -1.70 16.80
N CYS A 153 -5.71 -0.47 16.35
CA CYS A 153 -5.72 0.72 17.21
C CYS A 153 -6.79 0.61 18.31
N ILE A 154 -8.03 0.27 17.93
CA ILE A 154 -9.13 0.08 18.88
C ILE A 154 -8.83 -1.06 19.86
N TYR A 155 -8.31 -2.18 19.36
CA TYR A 155 -7.93 -3.31 20.20
C TYR A 155 -6.88 -2.93 21.25
N TYR A 156 -5.83 -2.20 20.86
CA TYR A 156 -4.81 -1.74 21.78
C TYR A 156 -5.34 -0.70 22.78
N SER A 157 -6.19 0.23 22.34
CA SER A 157 -6.86 1.19 23.22
C SER A 157 -7.71 0.47 24.29
N LEU A 158 -8.46 -0.55 23.89
CA LEU A 158 -9.24 -1.37 24.83
C LEU A 158 -8.35 -2.19 25.78
N LYS A 159 -7.23 -2.71 25.30
CA LYS A 159 -6.30 -3.52 26.10
C LYS A 159 -5.56 -2.70 27.15
N ILE A 160 -5.19 -1.46 26.82
CA ILE A 160 -4.37 -0.59 27.67
C ILE A 160 -5.25 0.22 28.63
N LYS A 161 -6.26 0.91 28.10
CA LYS A 161 -7.13 1.81 28.88
C LYS A 161 -8.31 1.08 29.55
N GLY A 162 -8.56 -0.16 29.12
CA GLY A 162 -9.76 -0.90 29.48
C GLY A 162 -11.01 -0.37 28.76
N ALA A 163 -12.07 -1.18 28.71
CA ALA A 163 -13.32 -0.80 28.02
C ALA A 163 -13.96 0.48 28.62
N GLY A 164 -13.94 0.61 29.95
CA GLY A 164 -14.48 1.80 30.63
C GLY A 164 -13.68 3.07 30.33
N GLY A 165 -12.34 2.99 30.35
CA GLY A 165 -11.47 4.12 30.04
C GLY A 165 -11.61 4.59 28.61
N PHE A 166 -11.63 3.64 27.65
CA PHE A 166 -11.82 3.96 26.23
C PHE A 166 -13.19 4.64 25.94
N ILE A 167 -14.27 4.10 26.52
CA ILE A 167 -15.60 4.71 26.36
C ILE A 167 -15.64 6.09 27.02
N HIS A 168 -15.08 6.23 28.21
CA HIS A 168 -15.02 7.53 28.89
C HIS A 168 -14.24 8.55 28.05
N GLU A 169 -13.09 8.20 27.51
CA GLU A 169 -12.30 9.06 26.62
C GLU A 169 -13.07 9.47 25.37
N LEU A 170 -13.82 8.54 24.76
CA LEU A 170 -14.62 8.81 23.56
C LEU A 170 -15.70 9.90 23.80
N PHE A 171 -16.20 10.00 25.03
CA PHE A 171 -17.22 11.00 25.39
C PHE A 171 -16.63 12.28 26.01
N THR A 172 -15.42 12.25 26.54
CA THR A 172 -14.82 13.40 27.24
C THR A 172 -13.79 14.15 26.41
N ALA A 173 -13.05 13.49 25.53
CA ALA A 173 -12.08 14.15 24.64
C ALA A 173 -12.80 14.69 23.37
N PRO A 174 -12.40 15.88 22.85
CA PRO A 174 -11.37 16.79 23.33
C PRO A 174 -11.87 17.89 24.28
N PHE A 175 -13.18 18.15 24.39
CA PHE A 175 -13.72 19.36 25.06
C PHE A 175 -13.95 19.19 26.57
N GLY A 176 -13.67 18.02 27.15
CA GLY A 176 -13.80 17.76 28.56
C GLY A 176 -15.13 17.11 28.99
N ASN A 177 -15.29 16.90 30.30
CA ASN A 177 -16.36 16.06 30.89
C ASN A 177 -17.71 16.78 31.09
N ASN A 178 -18.04 17.77 30.25
CA ASN A 178 -19.36 18.41 30.35
C ASN A 178 -20.39 17.58 29.56
N ILE A 179 -21.44 17.12 30.24
CA ILE A 179 -22.48 16.22 29.68
C ILE A 179 -23.15 16.79 28.41
N LEU A 180 -23.21 18.11 28.29
CA LEU A 180 -23.78 18.80 27.12
C LEU A 180 -22.84 18.64 25.87
N LEU A 181 -21.54 18.44 26.08
CA LEU A 181 -20.54 18.29 25.02
C LEU A 181 -20.31 16.81 24.61
N TRP A 182 -20.84 15.85 25.34
CA TRP A 182 -20.68 14.42 25.06
C TRP A 182 -21.09 14.03 23.63
N PRO A 183 -22.26 14.43 23.09
CA PRO A 183 -22.60 14.06 21.70
C PRO A 183 -21.67 14.68 20.67
N PHE A 184 -21.13 15.89 20.94
CA PHE A 184 -20.16 16.53 20.07
C PHE A 184 -18.80 15.81 20.12
N ASN A 185 -18.33 15.44 21.31
CA ASN A 185 -17.09 14.69 21.48
C ASN A 185 -17.17 13.34 20.76
N LEU A 186 -18.26 12.60 20.96
CA LEU A 186 -18.48 11.33 20.28
C LEU A 186 -18.48 11.47 18.75
N ALA A 187 -19.21 12.49 18.24
CA ALA A 187 -19.28 12.75 16.80
C ALA A 187 -17.90 13.08 16.23
N LEU A 188 -17.11 13.93 16.91
CA LEU A 188 -15.76 14.30 16.48
C LEU A 188 -14.81 13.10 16.48
N ASN A 189 -14.81 12.30 17.55
CA ASN A 189 -13.96 11.10 17.62
C ASN A 189 -14.33 10.10 16.52
N LEU A 190 -15.62 9.89 16.25
CA LEU A 190 -16.07 9.00 15.18
C LEU A 190 -15.64 9.51 13.80
N ILE A 191 -15.78 10.81 13.55
CA ILE A 191 -15.32 11.46 12.31
C ILE A 191 -13.80 11.33 12.19
N GLU A 192 -13.06 11.51 13.28
CA GLU A 192 -11.60 11.39 13.30
C GLU A 192 -11.15 9.97 12.94
N TYR A 193 -11.71 8.92 13.55
CA TYR A 193 -11.41 7.52 13.20
C TYR A 193 -11.75 7.21 11.74
N LEU A 194 -12.90 7.66 11.26
CA LEU A 194 -13.31 7.49 9.87
C LEU A 194 -12.36 8.23 8.92
N ALA A 195 -12.04 9.49 9.20
CA ALA A 195 -11.14 10.31 8.39
C ALA A 195 -9.72 9.72 8.32
N LYS A 196 -9.18 9.25 9.46
CA LYS A 196 -7.88 8.56 9.52
C LYS A 196 -7.87 7.32 8.62
N THR A 197 -8.90 6.48 8.74
CA THR A 197 -9.02 5.23 7.97
C THR A 197 -9.14 5.50 6.47
N VAL A 198 -10.05 6.38 6.07
CA VAL A 198 -10.25 6.73 4.66
C VAL A 198 -8.99 7.40 4.09
N SER A 199 -8.41 8.35 4.81
CA SER A 199 -7.19 9.04 4.36
C SER A 199 -6.03 8.09 4.15
N LEU A 200 -5.85 7.11 5.04
CA LEU A 200 -4.78 6.11 4.94
C LEU A 200 -4.97 5.22 3.70
N GLY A 201 -6.16 4.66 3.50
CA GLY A 201 -6.47 3.80 2.35
C GLY A 201 -6.42 4.54 1.02
N MET A 202 -7.02 5.75 0.96
CA MET A 202 -7.02 6.58 -0.25
C MET A 202 -5.62 7.07 -0.64
N ARG A 203 -4.75 7.32 0.32
CA ARG A 203 -3.37 7.73 0.04
C ARG A 203 -2.58 6.61 -0.62
N LEU A 204 -2.73 5.37 -0.10
CA LEU A 204 -2.06 4.21 -0.66
C LEU A 204 -2.58 3.91 -2.08
N PHE A 205 -3.90 3.86 -2.24
CA PHE A 205 -4.56 3.66 -3.53
C PHE A 205 -4.20 4.75 -4.55
N GLY A 206 -4.38 6.02 -4.17
CA GLY A 206 -4.26 7.14 -5.10
C GLY A 206 -2.86 7.28 -5.71
N ASN A 207 -1.81 7.07 -4.91
CA ASN A 207 -0.43 7.14 -5.40
C ASN A 207 -0.11 6.00 -6.37
N MET A 208 -0.54 4.77 -6.07
CA MET A 208 -0.24 3.60 -6.89
C MET A 208 -1.09 3.58 -8.17
N TYR A 209 -2.39 3.86 -8.07
CA TYR A 209 -3.27 3.93 -9.22
C TYR A 209 -2.86 5.03 -10.22
N ALA A 210 -2.51 6.22 -9.71
CA ALA A 210 -2.00 7.29 -10.56
C ALA A 210 -0.65 6.91 -11.22
N GLY A 211 0.23 6.22 -10.50
CA GLY A 211 1.49 5.69 -11.00
C GLY A 211 1.30 4.72 -12.14
N GLU A 212 0.43 3.73 -11.95
CA GLU A 212 0.06 2.73 -12.95
C GLU A 212 -0.50 3.38 -14.23
N LEU A 213 -1.42 4.36 -14.10
CA LEU A 213 -1.96 5.07 -15.25
C LEU A 213 -0.90 5.83 -16.04
N LEU A 214 0.08 6.45 -15.37
CA LEU A 214 1.16 7.16 -16.05
C LEU A 214 2.10 6.21 -16.79
N PHE A 215 2.40 5.03 -16.23
CA PHE A 215 3.13 4.01 -16.96
C PHE A 215 2.40 3.56 -18.23
N PHE A 216 1.07 3.37 -18.18
CA PHE A 216 0.27 3.06 -19.37
C PHE A 216 0.32 4.17 -20.42
N LEU A 217 0.20 5.44 -20.01
CA LEU A 217 0.26 6.59 -20.94
C LEU A 217 1.62 6.69 -21.63
N ILE A 218 2.72 6.46 -20.89
CA ILE A 218 4.08 6.45 -21.43
C ILE A 218 4.25 5.25 -22.40
N ALA A 219 3.73 4.09 -22.06
CA ALA A 219 3.79 2.92 -22.94
C ALA A 219 3.03 3.15 -24.26
N LEU A 220 1.85 3.78 -24.21
CA LEU A 220 1.07 4.13 -25.39
C LEU A 220 1.78 5.13 -26.31
N LEU A 221 2.57 6.07 -25.75
CA LEU A 221 3.33 7.03 -26.55
C LEU A 221 4.28 6.33 -27.55
N GLY A 222 4.94 5.26 -27.11
CA GLY A 222 5.80 4.45 -27.98
C GLY A 222 5.02 3.53 -28.91
N GLY A 223 3.89 2.98 -28.48
CA GLY A 223 3.03 2.12 -29.28
C GLY A 223 2.50 2.81 -30.55
N TYR A 224 2.30 4.13 -30.49
CA TYR A 224 1.85 4.94 -31.64
C TYR A 224 2.99 5.59 -32.45
N ALA A 225 4.26 5.31 -32.12
CA ALA A 225 5.41 5.92 -32.78
C ALA A 225 5.36 5.79 -34.30
N LEU A 226 4.97 4.62 -34.82
CA LEU A 226 4.90 4.38 -36.29
C LEU A 226 3.84 5.19 -37.00
N SER A 227 2.80 5.68 -36.35
CA SER A 227 1.73 6.50 -36.96
C SER A 227 2.19 7.91 -37.25
N PHE A 228 3.27 8.39 -36.65
CA PHE A 228 3.79 9.76 -36.83
C PHE A 228 4.85 9.91 -37.93
N GLY A 229 5.07 8.88 -38.76
CA GLY A 229 6.14 8.84 -39.74
C GLY A 229 7.54 8.68 -39.11
N VAL A 230 8.59 8.68 -39.96
CA VAL A 230 9.96 8.34 -39.47
C VAL A 230 10.46 9.36 -38.44
N VAL A 231 10.35 10.64 -38.68
CA VAL A 231 10.86 11.70 -37.77
C VAL A 231 10.00 11.79 -36.52
N GLY A 232 8.67 11.83 -36.66
CA GLY A 232 7.76 11.86 -35.53
C GLY A 232 7.84 10.59 -34.69
N GLY A 233 8.00 9.43 -35.32
CA GLY A 233 8.16 8.15 -34.66
C GLY A 233 9.45 8.07 -33.84
N SER A 234 10.59 8.49 -34.38
CA SER A 234 11.85 8.51 -33.63
C SER A 234 11.82 9.48 -32.44
N LEU A 235 11.18 10.62 -32.58
CA LEU A 235 11.00 11.59 -31.50
C LEU A 235 10.06 11.05 -30.41
N SER A 236 9.00 10.33 -30.81
CA SER A 236 8.06 9.68 -29.89
C SER A 236 8.72 8.59 -29.06
N VAL A 237 9.56 7.73 -29.69
CA VAL A 237 10.34 6.70 -28.98
C VAL A 237 11.34 7.31 -28.02
N LEU A 238 12.06 8.36 -28.45
CA LEU A 238 12.98 9.09 -27.57
C LEU A 238 12.24 9.68 -26.37
N GLY A 239 11.09 10.32 -26.62
CA GLY A 239 10.22 10.88 -25.59
C GLY A 239 9.75 9.82 -24.60
N GLN A 240 9.34 8.63 -25.08
CA GLN A 240 8.95 7.49 -24.24
C GLN A 240 10.09 7.03 -23.33
N VAL A 241 11.30 6.87 -23.89
CA VAL A 241 12.47 6.41 -23.10
C VAL A 241 12.81 7.42 -22.01
N VAL A 242 12.86 8.72 -22.36
CA VAL A 242 13.19 9.78 -21.39
C VAL A 242 12.10 9.91 -20.32
N ALA A 243 10.83 10.00 -20.73
CA ALA A 243 9.72 10.11 -19.80
C ALA A 243 9.59 8.86 -18.92
N GLY A 244 9.75 7.66 -19.51
CA GLY A 244 9.73 6.39 -18.79
C GLY A 244 10.82 6.29 -17.74
N LEU A 245 12.07 6.65 -18.09
CA LEU A 245 13.17 6.64 -17.14
C LEU A 245 12.97 7.64 -16.00
N CYS A 246 12.58 8.87 -16.32
CA CYS A 246 12.29 9.89 -15.31
C CYS A 246 11.17 9.45 -14.37
N TRP A 247 10.08 8.92 -14.94
CA TRP A 247 8.95 8.45 -14.15
C TRP A 247 9.31 7.24 -13.29
N TRP A 248 10.06 6.29 -13.83
CA TRP A 248 10.50 5.10 -13.09
C TRP A 248 11.37 5.46 -11.88
N LEU A 249 12.33 6.38 -12.04
CA LEU A 249 13.16 6.88 -10.93
C LEU A 249 12.31 7.60 -9.86
N PHE A 250 11.35 8.43 -10.30
CA PHE A 250 10.43 9.11 -9.39
C PHE A 250 9.51 8.11 -8.68
N HIS A 251 9.07 7.08 -9.36
CA HIS A 251 8.20 6.06 -8.80
C HIS A 251 8.89 5.21 -7.71
N ILE A 252 10.18 4.92 -7.84
CA ILE A 252 10.97 4.30 -6.76
C ILE A 252 10.90 5.15 -5.47
N LEU A 253 11.03 6.46 -5.60
CA LEU A 253 10.91 7.36 -4.46
C LEU A 253 9.51 7.30 -3.83
N ILE A 254 8.46 7.25 -4.66
CA ILE A 254 7.07 7.12 -4.19
C ILE A 254 6.87 5.80 -3.45
N VAL A 255 7.37 4.68 -3.96
CA VAL A 255 7.27 3.36 -3.32
C VAL A 255 7.86 3.38 -1.91
N LEU A 256 9.07 3.91 -1.75
CA LEU A 256 9.73 4.00 -0.45
C LEU A 256 9.02 4.98 0.49
N LEU A 257 8.68 6.16 0.00
CA LEU A 257 7.99 7.20 0.77
C LEU A 257 6.63 6.71 1.27
N GLN A 258 5.88 6.02 0.41
CA GLN A 258 4.55 5.51 0.75
C GLN A 258 4.61 4.43 1.85
N ALA A 259 5.59 3.52 1.76
CA ALA A 259 5.80 2.51 2.78
C ALA A 259 6.22 3.15 4.12
N PHE A 260 7.10 4.15 4.09
CA PHE A 260 7.52 4.90 5.27
C PHE A 260 6.34 5.63 5.92
N ILE A 261 5.52 6.34 5.14
CA ILE A 261 4.33 7.03 5.66
C ILE A 261 3.35 6.04 6.28
N MET A 262 3.12 4.88 5.63
CA MET A 262 2.21 3.86 6.15
C MET A 262 2.69 3.30 7.50
N MET A 263 3.98 3.01 7.62
CA MET A 263 4.62 2.59 8.86
C MET A 263 4.47 3.67 9.96
N MET A 264 4.80 4.92 9.64
CA MET A 264 4.74 6.04 10.58
C MET A 264 3.31 6.28 11.10
N LEU A 265 2.32 6.25 10.22
CA LEU A 265 0.92 6.42 10.62
C LEU A 265 0.43 5.23 11.47
N THR A 266 0.87 4.01 11.16
CA THR A 266 0.57 2.84 11.99
C THR A 266 1.17 3.01 13.40
N LEU A 267 2.43 3.47 13.51
CA LEU A 267 3.07 3.78 14.79
C LEU A 267 2.34 4.88 15.55
N VAL A 268 1.96 5.98 14.89
CA VAL A 268 1.23 7.08 15.51
C VAL A 268 -0.13 6.63 16.02
N TYR A 269 -0.88 5.87 15.23
CA TYR A 269 -2.21 5.41 15.64
C TYR A 269 -2.15 4.40 16.79
N LEU A 270 -1.17 3.50 16.78
CA LEU A 270 -0.94 2.58 17.91
C LEU A 270 -0.33 3.29 19.12
N GLY A 271 0.48 4.32 18.91
CA GLY A 271 1.04 5.16 19.98
C GLY A 271 -0.03 5.93 20.74
N GLN A 272 -1.00 6.53 20.03
CA GLN A 272 -2.15 7.23 20.65
C GLN A 272 -2.97 6.32 21.60
N ALA A 273 -2.97 5.01 21.38
CA ALA A 273 -3.59 4.07 22.32
C ALA A 273 -2.88 4.01 23.69
N HIS A 274 -1.60 4.41 23.75
CA HIS A 274 -0.79 4.43 24.99
C HIS A 274 -0.85 5.79 25.71
N ASP A 275 -1.27 6.85 25.02
CA ASP A 275 -1.39 8.17 25.64
C ASP A 275 -2.62 8.17 26.57
N VAL A 276 -2.36 8.33 27.87
CA VAL A 276 -3.40 8.48 28.90
C VAL A 276 -3.63 9.97 29.08
N HIS A 277 -4.82 10.44 28.71
CA HIS A 277 -5.29 11.80 28.96
C HIS A 277 -6.04 11.87 30.28
#